data_4bc657383c4c8a677a82c54c1e605f0b
#
_entry.id   4bc657383c4c8a677a82c54c1e605f0b
#
_cell.length_a   1.000
_cell.length_b   1.000
_cell.length_c   1.000
_cell.angle_alpha   90.00
_cell.angle_beta   90.00
_cell.angle_gamma   90.00
#
_symmetry.space_group_name_H-M   'P 1'
#
loop_
_entity.id
_entity.type
_entity.pdbx_description
1 polymer ?
#
loop_
_entity_poly.entity_id
_entity_poly.type
_entity_poly.pdbx_seq_one_letter_code
_entity_poly.pdbx_strand_id
1 'polypeptide(L)'
;MRVPTAHAIYEHHRVRLYAELIGAAANGGALELLGELMYQSHASYSACGLGSASTDRLVRLVREAGPAQGLYGAKITGGGSGGTVAVLGRRDAGTSVERVAERYARETGCEPYIFAGSSPGSAAFGHLKLEKQSGKGT
;
A
#
# COMPACT_ATOMS: atom_id res chain seq x y z
N MET A 1 7.09 27.17 0.50
CA MET A 1 6.20 26.26 1.30
C MET A 1 7.04 25.13 1.82
N ARG A 2 6.93 24.75 3.10
CA ARG A 2 7.70 23.62 3.65
C ARG A 2 7.15 22.29 3.11
N VAL A 3 8.02 21.30 2.87
CA VAL A 3 7.66 20.00 2.27
C VAL A 3 6.49 19.30 2.97
N PRO A 4 6.42 19.21 4.31
CA PRO A 4 5.28 18.58 4.98
C PRO A 4 3.93 19.29 4.75
N THR A 5 3.91 20.62 4.66
CA THR A 5 2.68 21.38 4.35
C THR A 5 2.21 21.11 2.93
N ALA A 6 3.15 21.05 1.98
CA ALA A 6 2.86 20.70 0.60
C ALA A 6 2.32 19.26 0.49
N HIS A 7 2.91 18.34 1.24
CA HIS A 7 2.46 16.95 1.27
C HIS A 7 0.98 16.84 1.64
N ALA A 8 0.55 17.47 2.75
CA ALA A 8 -0.84 17.40 3.21
C ALA A 8 -1.84 17.88 2.14
N ILE A 9 -1.52 18.98 1.44
CA ILE A 9 -2.37 19.55 0.40
C ILE A 9 -2.45 18.63 -0.82
N TYR A 10 -1.30 18.18 -1.33
CA TYR A 10 -1.26 17.32 -2.51
C TYR A 10 -1.78 15.91 -2.24
N GLU A 11 -1.57 15.37 -1.03
CA GLU A 11 -2.09 14.05 -0.67
C GLU A 11 -3.61 14.07 -0.58
N HIS A 12 -4.21 15.12 -0.02
CA HIS A 12 -5.65 15.29 -0.03
C HIS A 12 -6.23 15.26 -1.46
N HIS A 13 -5.57 15.97 -2.39
CA HIS A 13 -5.97 15.97 -3.80
C HIS A 13 -5.83 14.58 -4.43
N ARG A 14 -4.69 13.88 -4.19
CA ARG A 14 -4.45 12.51 -4.69
C ARG A 14 -5.50 11.52 -4.18
N VAL A 15 -5.87 11.59 -2.89
CA VAL A 15 -6.89 10.72 -2.31
C VAL A 15 -8.26 10.92 -2.98
N ARG A 16 -8.66 12.16 -3.22
CA ARG A 16 -9.93 12.45 -3.91
C ARG A 16 -9.91 11.92 -5.33
N LEU A 17 -8.85 12.20 -6.08
CA LEU A 17 -8.69 11.70 -7.45
C LEU A 17 -8.65 10.16 -7.49
N TYR A 18 -7.98 9.53 -6.53
CA TYR A 18 -7.94 8.08 -6.40
C TYR A 18 -9.33 7.49 -6.17
N ALA A 19 -10.14 8.11 -5.30
CA ALA A 19 -11.50 7.68 -5.03
C ALA A 19 -12.43 7.78 -6.26
N GLU A 20 -12.28 8.84 -7.06
CA GLU A 20 -13.02 9.00 -8.32
C GLU A 20 -12.60 7.95 -9.36
N LEU A 21 -11.29 7.70 -9.49
CA LEU A 21 -10.75 6.73 -10.45
C LEU A 21 -11.08 5.27 -10.08
N ILE A 22 -11.22 4.93 -8.80
CA ILE A 22 -11.65 3.58 -8.39
C ILE A 22 -13.01 3.21 -9.01
N GLY A 23 -13.94 4.14 -9.05
CA GLY A 23 -15.24 3.93 -9.70
C GLY A 23 -15.12 3.65 -11.19
N ALA A 24 -14.18 4.28 -11.86
CA ALA A 24 -13.89 4.09 -13.29
C ALA A 24 -13.03 2.85 -13.58
N ALA A 25 -12.24 2.39 -12.61
CA ALA A 25 -11.33 1.25 -12.77
C ALA A 25 -12.05 -0.10 -12.97
N ALA A 26 -13.30 -0.20 -12.58
CA ALA A 26 -14.14 -1.38 -12.83
C ALA A 26 -14.21 -1.74 -14.32
N ASN A 27 -13.95 -0.78 -15.22
CA ASN A 27 -13.92 -0.95 -16.67
C ASN A 27 -12.50 -1.15 -17.25
N GLY A 28 -11.48 -1.39 -16.43
CA GLY A 28 -10.12 -1.78 -16.86
C GLY A 28 -9.18 -0.64 -17.26
N GLY A 29 -9.64 0.61 -17.37
CA GLY A 29 -8.85 1.71 -17.95
C GLY A 29 -8.05 2.58 -16.98
N ALA A 30 -8.23 2.44 -15.66
CA ALA A 30 -7.67 3.39 -14.69
C ALA A 30 -6.57 2.81 -13.79
N LEU A 31 -6.20 1.53 -13.92
CA LEU A 31 -5.25 0.87 -13.01
C LEU A 31 -3.87 1.51 -13.04
N GLU A 32 -3.38 1.91 -14.21
CA GLU A 32 -2.07 2.56 -14.34
C GLU A 32 -2.08 3.96 -13.69
N LEU A 33 -3.19 4.72 -13.86
CA LEU A 33 -3.35 6.03 -13.21
C LEU A 33 -3.43 5.90 -11.68
N LEU A 34 -4.19 4.92 -11.18
CA LEU A 34 -4.25 4.60 -9.75
C LEU A 34 -2.86 4.23 -9.21
N GLY A 35 -2.12 3.41 -9.96
CA GLY A 35 -0.76 3.04 -9.60
C GLY A 35 0.19 4.22 -9.55
N GLU A 36 0.12 5.13 -10.51
CA GLU A 36 0.96 6.34 -10.53
C GLU A 36 0.64 7.26 -9.34
N LEU A 37 -0.64 7.42 -8.96
CA LEU A 37 -1.01 8.17 -7.76
C LEU A 37 -0.42 7.54 -6.48
N MET A 38 -0.34 6.21 -6.40
CA MET A 38 0.31 5.51 -5.28
C MET A 38 1.81 5.80 -5.25
N TYR A 39 2.50 5.76 -6.39
CA TYR A 39 3.93 6.10 -6.48
C TYR A 39 4.21 7.56 -6.10
N GLN A 40 3.38 8.49 -6.54
CA GLN A 40 3.48 9.90 -6.15
C GLN A 40 3.26 10.11 -4.66
N SER A 41 2.28 9.41 -4.07
CA SER A 41 2.04 9.42 -2.64
C SER A 41 3.27 8.91 -1.88
N HIS A 42 3.84 7.77 -2.28
CA HIS A 42 5.05 7.21 -1.68
C HIS A 42 6.23 8.17 -1.74
N ALA A 43 6.52 8.73 -2.91
CA ALA A 43 7.58 9.72 -3.10
C ALA A 43 7.41 10.96 -2.20
N SER A 44 6.16 11.41 -2.04
CA SER A 44 5.82 12.52 -1.16
C SER A 44 6.03 12.19 0.33
N TYR A 45 5.74 10.97 0.77
CA TYR A 45 6.07 10.48 2.11
C TYR A 45 7.59 10.45 2.35
N SER A 46 8.35 9.90 1.41
CA SER A 46 9.82 9.85 1.51
C SER A 46 10.42 11.25 1.57
N ALA A 47 9.90 12.20 0.78
CA ALA A 47 10.33 13.60 0.82
C ALA A 47 10.03 14.30 2.15
N CYS A 48 9.05 13.81 2.94
CA CYS A 48 8.76 14.27 4.29
C CYS A 48 9.64 13.61 5.38
N GLY A 49 10.55 12.69 5.00
CA GLY A 49 11.33 11.90 5.95
C GLY A 49 10.53 10.76 6.59
N LEU A 50 9.38 10.39 6.02
CA LEU A 50 8.51 9.31 6.51
C LEU A 50 8.71 7.99 5.75
N GLY A 51 9.60 7.95 4.76
CA GLY A 51 10.04 6.76 4.08
C GLY A 51 11.11 5.98 4.85
N SER A 52 11.43 4.79 4.36
CA SER A 52 12.56 4.00 4.80
C SER A 52 13.23 3.32 3.61
N ALA A 53 14.53 3.05 3.70
CA ALA A 53 15.25 2.35 2.63
C ALA A 53 14.60 1.00 2.25
N SER A 54 14.03 0.31 3.23
CA SER A 54 13.33 -0.96 3.06
C SER A 54 12.05 -0.81 2.24
N THR A 55 11.19 0.13 2.61
CA THR A 55 9.93 0.37 1.88
C THR A 55 10.17 0.98 0.51
N ASP A 56 11.16 1.87 0.38
CA ASP A 56 11.55 2.45 -0.90
C ASP A 56 12.08 1.38 -1.86
N ARG A 57 12.80 0.36 -1.33
CA ARG A 57 13.26 -0.76 -2.15
C ARG A 57 12.10 -1.65 -2.62
N LEU A 58 11.17 -2.00 -1.73
CA LEU A 58 9.99 -2.77 -2.10
C LEU A 58 9.15 -2.06 -3.19
N VAL A 59 8.90 -0.76 -3.01
CA VAL A 59 8.14 0.02 -3.99
C VAL A 59 8.84 0.05 -5.35
N ARG A 60 10.17 0.20 -5.38
CA ARG A 60 10.95 0.11 -6.63
C ARG A 60 10.83 -1.24 -7.30
N LEU A 61 10.90 -2.35 -6.55
CA LEU A 61 10.78 -3.70 -7.10
C LEU A 61 9.41 -3.93 -7.74
N VAL A 62 8.33 -3.43 -7.11
CA VAL A 62 6.99 -3.46 -7.69
C VAL A 62 6.93 -2.66 -8.99
N ARG A 63 7.52 -1.46 -9.02
CA ARG A 63 7.56 -0.61 -10.21
C ARG A 63 8.37 -1.23 -11.34
N GLU A 64 9.50 -1.88 -11.03
CA GLU A 64 10.32 -2.63 -11.98
C GLU A 64 9.58 -3.82 -12.61
N ALA A 65 8.76 -4.53 -11.82
CA ALA A 65 7.91 -5.62 -12.31
C ALA A 65 6.81 -5.08 -13.25
N GLY A 66 6.11 -4.05 -12.86
CA GLY A 66 5.23 -3.24 -13.67
C GLY A 66 3.97 -3.93 -14.20
N PRO A 67 3.21 -3.23 -15.06
CA PRO A 67 1.92 -3.69 -15.59
C PRO A 67 2.00 -5.01 -16.39
N ALA A 68 3.13 -5.28 -17.05
CA ALA A 68 3.35 -6.54 -17.76
C ALA A 68 3.25 -7.77 -16.85
N GLN A 69 3.58 -7.61 -15.55
CA GLN A 69 3.43 -8.65 -14.54
C GLN A 69 2.17 -8.46 -13.67
N GLY A 70 1.26 -7.58 -14.09
CA GLY A 70 0.00 -7.31 -13.40
C GLY A 70 0.14 -6.43 -12.15
N LEU A 71 1.26 -5.73 -11.96
CA LEU A 71 1.52 -4.83 -10.84
C LEU A 71 1.49 -3.38 -11.31
N TYR A 72 0.62 -2.56 -10.75
CA TYR A 72 0.37 -1.21 -11.23
C TYR A 72 0.90 -0.13 -10.32
N GLY A 73 0.90 -0.36 -9.00
CA GLY A 73 1.31 0.65 -8.04
C GLY A 73 1.72 0.08 -6.70
N ALA A 74 2.49 0.88 -5.96
CA ALA A 74 2.84 0.54 -4.59
C ALA A 74 3.12 1.82 -3.78
N LYS A 75 2.81 1.78 -2.50
CA LYS A 75 3.11 2.87 -1.56
C LYS A 75 3.28 2.36 -0.13
N ILE A 76 4.06 3.07 0.66
CA ILE A 76 4.08 2.89 2.11
C ILE A 76 2.69 3.14 2.70
N THR A 77 2.32 2.43 3.76
CA THR A 77 1.05 2.58 4.48
C THR A 77 1.25 3.00 5.93
N GLY A 78 0.18 3.46 6.56
CA GLY A 78 0.21 3.95 7.94
C GLY A 78 0.85 5.32 8.09
N GLY A 79 1.41 5.60 9.25
CA GLY A 79 2.00 6.90 9.62
C GLY A 79 3.39 7.18 9.03
N GLY A 80 3.91 6.33 8.17
CA GLY A 80 5.29 6.43 7.67
C GLY A 80 6.29 5.73 8.59
N SER A 81 7.56 5.72 8.18
CA SER A 81 8.69 5.04 8.88
C SER A 81 8.44 3.57 9.21
N GLY A 82 7.32 3.02 8.76
CA GLY A 82 6.89 1.65 9.02
C GLY A 82 7.38 0.68 7.97
N GLY A 83 7.10 -0.60 8.20
CA GLY A 83 7.53 -1.72 7.38
C GLY A 83 6.48 -2.28 6.43
N THR A 84 5.36 -1.57 6.17
CA THR A 84 4.30 -2.11 5.32
C THR A 84 4.13 -1.32 4.04
N VAL A 85 4.06 -2.03 2.91
CA VAL A 85 3.81 -1.48 1.57
C VAL A 85 2.52 -2.10 1.03
N ALA A 86 1.58 -1.25 0.61
CA ALA A 86 0.42 -1.68 -0.16
C ALA A 86 0.79 -1.80 -1.64
N VAL A 87 0.35 -2.87 -2.29
CA VAL A 87 0.57 -3.12 -3.70
C VAL A 87 -0.76 -3.19 -4.43
N LEU A 88 -0.90 -2.43 -5.50
CA LEU A 88 -2.02 -2.52 -6.44
C LEU A 88 -1.65 -3.47 -7.57
N GLY A 89 -2.39 -4.54 -7.70
CA GLY A 89 -2.18 -5.53 -8.76
C GLY A 89 -3.49 -6.11 -9.28
N ARG A 90 -3.41 -6.82 -10.41
CA ARG A 90 -4.51 -7.66 -10.87
C ARG A 90 -4.75 -8.78 -9.85
N ARG A 91 -5.97 -9.32 -9.86
CA ARG A 91 -6.36 -10.40 -8.94
C ARG A 91 -5.49 -11.66 -9.10
N ASP A 92 -4.99 -11.92 -10.28
CA ASP A 92 -4.14 -13.06 -10.64
C ASP A 92 -2.63 -12.79 -10.48
N ALA A 93 -2.23 -11.61 -9.99
CA ALA A 93 -0.84 -11.22 -9.87
C ALA A 93 -0.14 -11.72 -8.59
N GLY A 94 -0.74 -12.63 -7.82
CA GLY A 94 -0.16 -13.17 -6.59
C GLY A 94 1.28 -13.66 -6.73
N THR A 95 1.53 -14.49 -7.75
CA THR A 95 2.89 -15.00 -8.04
C THR A 95 3.89 -13.88 -8.38
N SER A 96 3.43 -12.78 -8.96
CA SER A 96 4.32 -11.63 -9.21
C SER A 96 4.69 -10.89 -7.92
N VAL A 97 3.77 -10.82 -6.95
CA VAL A 97 4.04 -10.28 -5.61
C VAL A 97 5.04 -11.18 -4.87
N GLU A 98 4.86 -12.50 -4.93
CA GLU A 98 5.79 -13.48 -4.35
C GLU A 98 7.21 -13.33 -4.91
N ARG A 99 7.36 -13.19 -6.23
CA ARG A 99 8.67 -12.94 -6.87
C ARG A 99 9.31 -11.64 -6.43
N VAL A 100 8.52 -10.59 -6.22
CA VAL A 100 9.03 -9.32 -5.67
C VAL A 100 9.53 -9.54 -4.24
N ALA A 101 8.77 -10.26 -3.40
CA ALA A 101 9.15 -10.58 -2.04
C ALA A 101 10.43 -11.43 -1.97
N GLU A 102 10.53 -12.48 -2.79
CA GLU A 102 11.72 -13.32 -2.89
C GLU A 102 12.96 -12.52 -3.34
N ARG A 103 12.78 -11.63 -4.34
CA ARG A 103 13.87 -10.78 -4.80
C ARG A 103 14.32 -9.82 -3.70
N TYR A 104 13.38 -9.23 -2.98
CA TYR A 104 13.68 -8.38 -1.84
C TYR A 104 14.44 -9.15 -0.75
N ALA A 105 13.99 -10.36 -0.40
CA ALA A 105 14.66 -11.20 0.60
C ALA A 105 16.11 -11.54 0.20
N ARG A 106 16.34 -11.89 -1.07
CA ARG A 106 17.70 -12.13 -1.58
C ARG A 106 18.62 -10.91 -1.51
N GLU A 107 18.08 -9.72 -1.76
CA GLU A 107 18.86 -8.48 -1.78
C GLU A 107 19.16 -7.91 -0.39
N THR A 108 18.23 -8.12 0.57
CA THR A 108 18.29 -7.48 1.89
C THR A 108 18.57 -8.43 3.05
N GLY A 109 18.39 -9.72 2.84
CA GLY A 109 18.40 -10.72 3.90
C GLY A 109 17.15 -10.72 4.80
N CYS A 110 16.15 -9.89 4.49
CA CYS A 110 14.89 -9.78 5.25
C CYS A 110 13.74 -10.36 4.45
N GLU A 111 13.06 -11.36 4.99
CA GLU A 111 11.89 -11.97 4.36
C GLU A 111 10.62 -11.17 4.69
N PRO A 112 9.94 -10.57 3.68
CA PRO A 112 8.71 -9.84 3.92
C PRO A 112 7.53 -10.81 4.07
N TYR A 113 6.63 -10.51 5.02
CA TYR A 113 5.36 -11.22 5.13
C TYR A 113 4.35 -10.64 4.13
N ILE A 114 3.65 -11.50 3.39
CA ILE A 114 2.63 -11.09 2.42
C ILE A 114 1.24 -11.24 3.05
N PHE A 115 0.56 -10.12 3.24
CA PHE A 115 -0.86 -10.10 3.59
C PHE A 115 -1.68 -10.18 2.30
N ALA A 116 -2.35 -11.29 2.05
CA ALA A 116 -3.19 -11.47 0.90
C ALA A 116 -4.67 -11.38 1.26
N GLY A 117 -5.47 -10.89 0.32
CA GLY A 117 -6.92 -10.72 0.49
C GLY A 117 -7.28 -9.31 0.98
N SER A 118 -8.58 -9.02 0.91
CA SER A 118 -9.16 -7.76 1.37
C SER A 118 -10.33 -8.03 2.30
N SER A 119 -10.42 -7.29 3.39
CA SER A 119 -11.60 -7.30 4.25
C SER A 119 -12.74 -6.50 3.59
N PRO A 120 -13.99 -6.68 4.01
CA PRO A 120 -15.11 -5.87 3.53
C PRO A 120 -14.98 -4.38 3.96
N GLY A 121 -13.98 -4.04 4.78
CA GLY A 121 -13.77 -2.72 5.35
C GLY A 121 -14.53 -2.51 6.65
N SER A 122 -14.08 -1.53 7.45
CA SER A 122 -14.63 -1.25 8.79
C SER A 122 -16.11 -0.84 8.76
N ALA A 123 -16.56 -0.16 7.70
CA ALA A 123 -17.94 0.25 7.56
C ALA A 123 -18.90 -0.94 7.41
N ALA A 124 -18.50 -1.99 6.68
CA ALA A 124 -19.29 -3.20 6.49
C ALA A 124 -19.10 -4.21 7.65
N PHE A 125 -17.90 -4.28 8.23
CA PHE A 125 -17.60 -5.16 9.34
C PHE A 125 -18.21 -4.65 10.67
N GLY A 126 -18.25 -3.34 10.86
CA GLY A 126 -18.65 -2.72 12.13
C GLY A 126 -17.55 -2.82 13.19
N HIS A 127 -17.92 -3.19 14.42
CA HIS A 127 -17.00 -3.33 15.53
C HIS A 127 -17.26 -4.60 16.33
N LEU A 128 -16.22 -5.16 16.91
CA LEU A 128 -16.28 -6.28 17.85
C LEU A 128 -15.91 -5.77 19.25
N LYS A 129 -16.83 -5.93 20.21
CA LYS A 129 -16.58 -5.61 21.61
C LYS A 129 -16.08 -6.87 22.33
N LEU A 130 -14.86 -6.83 22.85
CA LEU A 130 -14.31 -7.89 23.67
C LEU A 130 -14.48 -7.53 25.15
N GLU A 131 -15.16 -8.35 25.91
CA GLU A 131 -15.30 -8.20 27.35
C GLU A 131 -14.46 -9.25 28.06
N LYS A 132 -13.65 -8.80 29.02
CA LYS A 132 -12.91 -9.73 29.88
C LYS A 132 -13.91 -10.45 30.80
N GLN A 133 -14.03 -11.76 30.67
CA GLN A 133 -14.74 -12.54 31.67
C GLN A 133 -14.05 -12.37 33.02
N SER A 134 -14.73 -11.76 33.98
CA SER A 134 -14.29 -11.76 35.39
C SER A 134 -14.42 -13.19 35.89
N GLY A 135 -13.28 -13.89 35.99
CA GLY A 135 -13.23 -15.20 36.61
C GLY A 135 -13.80 -15.11 38.03
N LYS A 136 -14.89 -15.80 38.29
CA LYS A 136 -15.34 -16.06 39.66
C LYS A 136 -14.22 -16.85 40.34
N GLY A 137 -13.47 -16.18 41.23
CA GLY A 137 -12.59 -16.84 42.16
C GLY A 137 -13.45 -17.78 43.07
N THR A 138 -13.16 -19.04 43.03
CA THR A 138 -13.52 -20.01 44.06
C THR A 138 -12.46 -20.00 45.14
#